data_08475eeb407d3070faf102f13fd53819
#
_entry.id   08475eeb407d3070faf102f13fd53819
#
_cell.length_a   1.000
_cell.length_b   1.000
_cell.length_c   1.000
_cell.angle_alpha   90.00
_cell.angle_beta   90.00
_cell.angle_gamma   90.00
#
_symmetry.space_group_name_H-M   'P 1'
#
loop_
_entity.id
_entity.type
_entity.pdbx_description
1 polymer ?
#
loop_
_entity_poly.entity_id
_entity_poly.type
_entity_poly.pdbx_seq_one_letter_code
_entity_poly.pdbx_strand_id
1 'polypeptide(L)'
;MKKLTGEEIINTYFDYFKKHGHTVIESAPLIPKDDPSILWINAGVTPLKKYFDGRVVPENKRLVSVQKCIRTGDIESVGKTARHHTFFQMLGNFSIGDYFKKEAITMAFELLTSDKYYGIPKDKLYMTVYPDDTEAYDTWVKVGVEPSHIIKLEGNYWEIGEGPSGPDSEIFYDRGEKYDKKKLGIKLLQEEIENDRYIEIWNNVFSPVSYTHLRAHETELHL
;
A
#
# COMPACT_ATOMS: atom_id res chain seq x y z
N MET A 1 12.03 -17.07 1.48
CA MET A 1 10.59 -16.75 1.67
C MET A 1 9.91 -17.92 2.38
N LYS A 2 9.17 -17.64 3.43
CA LYS A 2 8.38 -18.65 4.15
C LYS A 2 7.16 -19.08 3.32
N LYS A 3 6.74 -20.32 3.48
CA LYS A 3 5.44 -20.78 2.97
C LYS A 3 4.42 -20.55 4.08
N LEU A 4 3.51 -19.62 3.90
CA LEU A 4 2.50 -19.22 4.87
C LEU A 4 1.11 -19.39 4.27
N THR A 5 0.16 -19.76 5.10
CA THR A 5 -1.27 -19.69 4.78
C THR A 5 -1.75 -18.24 4.84
N GLY A 6 -2.91 -17.94 4.28
CA GLY A 6 -3.50 -16.60 4.36
C GLY A 6 -3.74 -16.15 5.82
N GLU A 7 -4.13 -17.07 6.69
CA GLU A 7 -4.31 -16.80 8.12
C GLU A 7 -2.99 -16.46 8.82
N GLU A 8 -1.92 -17.20 8.53
CA GLU A 8 -0.59 -16.92 9.07
C GLU A 8 -0.04 -15.57 8.59
N ILE A 9 -0.32 -15.19 7.33
CA ILE A 9 0.02 -13.86 6.79
C ILE A 9 -0.70 -12.78 7.61
N ILE A 10 -2.01 -12.89 7.78
CA ILE A 10 -2.84 -11.93 8.52
C ILE A 10 -2.36 -11.82 9.98
N ASN A 11 -2.16 -12.94 10.65
CA ASN A 11 -1.74 -12.96 12.05
C ASN A 11 -0.34 -12.35 12.22
N THR A 12 0.60 -12.65 11.32
CA THR A 12 1.94 -12.05 11.32
C THR A 12 1.86 -10.54 11.12
N TYR A 13 0.99 -10.07 10.20
CA TYR A 13 0.75 -8.66 9.96
C TYR A 13 0.23 -7.95 11.21
N PHE A 14 -0.82 -8.46 11.81
CA PHE A 14 -1.38 -7.89 13.02
C PHE A 14 -0.38 -7.88 14.19
N ASP A 15 0.34 -8.96 14.41
CA ASP A 15 1.31 -9.06 15.49
C ASP A 15 2.48 -8.11 15.30
N TYR A 16 2.91 -7.89 14.04
CA TYR A 16 3.92 -6.92 13.71
C TYR A 16 3.46 -5.50 14.04
N PHE A 17 2.32 -5.09 13.51
CA PHE A 17 1.82 -3.72 13.71
C PHE A 17 1.36 -3.44 15.15
N LYS A 18 0.81 -4.42 15.87
CA LYS A 18 0.56 -4.28 17.32
C LYS A 18 1.83 -3.95 18.09
N LYS A 19 2.96 -4.61 17.78
CA LYS A 19 4.27 -4.30 18.39
C LYS A 19 4.76 -2.89 18.10
N HIS A 20 4.30 -2.30 17.00
CA HIS A 20 4.56 -0.92 16.62
C HIS A 20 3.46 0.05 17.08
N GLY A 21 2.65 -0.33 18.06
CA GLY A 21 1.67 0.53 18.71
C GLY A 21 0.35 0.70 17.96
N HIS A 22 0.07 -0.11 16.94
CA HIS A 22 -1.19 -0.02 16.19
C HIS A 22 -2.33 -0.75 16.92
N THR A 23 -3.51 -0.15 16.91
CA THR A 23 -4.75 -0.78 17.35
C THR A 23 -5.41 -1.50 16.18
N VAL A 24 -5.76 -2.76 16.40
CA VAL A 24 -6.54 -3.53 15.40
C VAL A 24 -7.97 -3.02 15.38
N ILE A 25 -8.44 -2.70 14.19
CA ILE A 25 -9.85 -2.36 13.95
C ILE A 25 -10.50 -3.43 13.09
N GLU A 26 -11.78 -3.67 13.33
CA GLU A 26 -12.56 -4.67 12.59
C GLU A 26 -12.84 -4.22 11.15
N SER A 27 -12.99 -5.21 10.25
CA SER A 27 -13.44 -4.97 8.89
C SER A 27 -14.84 -4.34 8.90
N ALA A 28 -14.97 -3.20 8.26
CA ALA A 28 -16.29 -2.61 8.04
C ALA A 28 -17.14 -3.51 7.12
N PRO A 29 -18.48 -3.45 7.22
CA PRO A 29 -19.37 -4.08 6.26
C PRO A 29 -19.09 -3.61 4.83
N LEU A 30 -19.25 -4.48 3.85
CA LEU A 30 -19.02 -4.14 2.43
C LEU A 30 -19.94 -3.04 1.92
N ILE A 31 -21.18 -3.00 2.43
CA ILE A 31 -22.10 -1.89 2.16
C ILE A 31 -21.77 -0.75 3.11
N PRO A 32 -21.33 0.41 2.58
CA PRO A 32 -20.95 1.52 3.43
C PRO A 32 -22.14 2.04 4.22
N LYS A 33 -21.90 2.38 5.48
CA LYS A 33 -22.85 3.13 6.30
C LYS A 33 -22.44 4.60 6.22
N ASP A 34 -23.41 5.46 6.00
CA ASP A 34 -23.23 6.93 6.05
C ASP A 34 -22.25 7.52 4.99
N ASP A 35 -21.98 6.81 3.89
CA ASP A 35 -21.23 7.33 2.75
C ASP A 35 -21.94 7.05 1.43
N PRO A 36 -22.77 7.97 0.93
CA PRO A 36 -23.52 7.81 -0.31
C PRO A 36 -22.64 7.96 -1.57
N SER A 37 -21.38 8.33 -1.41
CA SER A 37 -20.46 8.54 -2.55
C SER A 37 -19.95 7.24 -3.15
N ILE A 38 -20.14 6.10 -2.47
CA ILE A 38 -19.65 4.79 -2.90
C ILE A 38 -20.72 3.71 -2.72
N LEU A 39 -20.75 2.75 -3.62
CA LEU A 39 -21.67 1.59 -3.54
C LEU A 39 -21.13 0.48 -2.64
N TRP A 40 -19.81 0.29 -2.64
CA TRP A 40 -19.11 -0.77 -1.90
C TRP A 40 -17.82 -0.24 -1.28
N ILE A 41 -17.39 -0.87 -0.20
CA ILE A 41 -16.05 -0.66 0.32
C ILE A 41 -15.05 -1.31 -0.65
N ASN A 42 -14.19 -0.50 -1.25
CA ASN A 42 -13.24 -0.88 -2.30
C ASN A 42 -11.77 -0.77 -1.88
N ALA A 43 -11.51 -0.22 -0.69
CA ALA A 43 -10.16 -0.08 -0.12
C ALA A 43 -10.20 -0.07 1.40
N GLY A 44 -9.06 -0.37 2.01
CA GLY A 44 -8.92 -0.37 3.47
C GLY A 44 -9.14 0.99 4.11
N VAL A 45 -8.76 2.07 3.43
CA VAL A 45 -8.92 3.45 3.89
C VAL A 45 -10.37 3.93 3.84
N THR A 46 -11.19 3.36 2.98
CA THR A 46 -12.56 3.85 2.73
C THR A 46 -13.40 4.04 4.00
N PRO A 47 -13.43 3.09 4.95
CA PRO A 47 -14.17 3.28 6.21
C PRO A 47 -13.54 4.30 7.15
N LEU A 48 -12.31 4.73 6.88
CA LEU A 48 -11.51 5.61 7.73
C LEU A 48 -11.52 7.06 7.26
N LYS A 49 -12.22 7.40 6.18
CA LYS A 49 -12.30 8.77 5.62
C LYS A 49 -12.53 9.84 6.68
N LYS A 50 -13.41 9.55 7.66
CA LYS A 50 -13.74 10.46 8.76
C LYS A 50 -12.54 10.87 9.63
N TYR A 51 -11.49 10.08 9.66
CA TYR A 51 -10.26 10.40 10.40
C TYR A 51 -9.31 11.26 9.56
N PHE A 52 -9.31 11.04 8.25
CA PHE A 52 -8.43 11.75 7.31
C PHE A 52 -8.98 13.13 6.93
N ASP A 53 -10.29 13.31 6.92
CA ASP A 53 -10.93 14.62 6.71
C ASP A 53 -11.10 15.44 8.01
N GLY A 54 -10.60 14.92 9.13
CA GLY A 54 -10.57 15.60 10.42
C GLY A 54 -11.93 15.66 11.14
N ARG A 55 -12.97 15.03 10.62
CA ARG A 55 -14.31 15.02 11.28
C ARG A 55 -14.27 14.30 12.63
N VAL A 56 -13.40 13.31 12.76
CA VAL A 56 -13.24 12.51 13.99
C VAL A 56 -11.77 12.30 14.27
N VAL A 57 -11.36 12.50 15.52
CA VAL A 57 -10.00 12.15 15.97
C VAL A 57 -10.05 10.74 16.56
N PRO A 58 -9.26 9.78 16.05
CA PRO A 58 -9.22 8.45 16.63
C PRO A 58 -8.53 8.45 18.00
N GLU A 59 -8.92 7.54 18.90
CA GLU A 59 -8.24 7.37 20.19
C GLU A 59 -6.78 6.99 20.02
N ASN A 60 -6.48 6.09 19.08
CA ASN A 60 -5.12 5.78 18.66
C ASN A 60 -4.93 6.21 17.20
N LYS A 61 -3.87 6.96 16.94
CA LYS A 61 -3.51 7.43 15.60
C LYS A 61 -2.88 6.36 14.73
N ARG A 62 -2.49 5.20 15.30
CA ARG A 62 -1.95 4.04 14.62
C ARG A 62 -3.00 2.96 14.54
N LEU A 63 -3.52 2.68 13.37
CA LEU A 63 -4.57 1.70 13.15
C LEU A 63 -4.07 0.60 12.20
N VAL A 64 -4.58 -0.61 12.38
CA VAL A 64 -4.31 -1.74 11.48
C VAL A 64 -5.58 -2.54 11.27
N SER A 65 -5.83 -2.96 10.03
CA SER A 65 -7.01 -3.76 9.68
C SER A 65 -6.73 -4.75 8.57
N VAL A 66 -7.65 -5.71 8.43
CA VAL A 66 -7.81 -6.53 7.23
C VAL A 66 -9.24 -6.29 6.73
N GLN A 67 -9.36 -5.42 5.74
CA GLN A 67 -10.64 -4.97 5.21
C GLN A 67 -11.10 -5.84 4.05
N LYS A 68 -12.33 -6.34 4.12
CA LYS A 68 -13.00 -6.97 2.98
C LYS A 68 -13.40 -5.90 1.97
N CYS A 69 -13.03 -6.11 0.70
CA CYS A 69 -13.21 -5.14 -0.37
C CYS A 69 -13.87 -5.78 -1.59
N ILE A 70 -14.62 -4.96 -2.34
CA ILE A 70 -15.14 -5.30 -3.67
C ILE A 70 -14.66 -4.27 -4.68
N ARG A 71 -14.10 -4.75 -5.80
CA ARG A 71 -13.80 -3.96 -7.01
C ARG A 71 -14.40 -4.67 -8.22
N THR A 72 -15.23 -3.97 -8.99
CA THR A 72 -15.91 -4.53 -10.16
C THR A 72 -15.34 -4.00 -11.48
N GLY A 73 -14.52 -2.93 -11.45
CA GLY A 73 -13.89 -2.36 -12.65
C GLY A 73 -13.00 -3.34 -13.41
N ASP A 74 -12.39 -4.28 -12.68
CA ASP A 74 -11.45 -5.25 -13.25
C ASP A 74 -12.08 -6.62 -13.55
N ILE A 75 -13.41 -6.73 -13.61
CA ILE A 75 -14.11 -8.01 -13.77
C ILE A 75 -13.69 -8.75 -15.04
N GLU A 76 -13.40 -8.02 -16.12
CA GLU A 76 -12.94 -8.58 -17.38
C GLU A 76 -11.54 -9.19 -17.31
N SER A 77 -10.75 -8.81 -16.30
CA SER A 77 -9.39 -9.29 -16.07
C SER A 77 -9.33 -10.46 -15.09
N VAL A 78 -10.44 -10.77 -14.40
CA VAL A 78 -10.51 -11.90 -13.45
C VAL A 78 -10.37 -13.22 -14.18
N GLY A 79 -9.44 -14.07 -13.71
CA GLY A 79 -9.09 -15.34 -14.34
C GLY A 79 -8.18 -15.22 -15.56
N LYS A 80 -7.87 -14.02 -16.04
CA LYS A 80 -6.92 -13.77 -17.14
C LYS A 80 -5.55 -13.33 -16.65
N THR A 81 -5.51 -12.61 -15.56
CA THR A 81 -4.28 -12.13 -14.91
C THR A 81 -4.08 -12.82 -13.58
N ALA A 82 -2.87 -12.74 -13.03
CA ALA A 82 -2.53 -13.37 -11.75
C ALA A 82 -3.00 -12.57 -10.53
N ARG A 83 -3.49 -11.34 -10.70
CA ARG A 83 -3.70 -10.39 -9.61
C ARG A 83 -5.11 -9.82 -9.46
N HIS A 84 -5.97 -9.92 -10.50
CA HIS A 84 -7.29 -9.32 -10.45
C HIS A 84 -8.33 -10.24 -9.81
N HIS A 85 -9.03 -9.70 -8.83
CA HIS A 85 -10.13 -10.32 -8.11
C HIS A 85 -11.25 -9.30 -7.91
N THR A 86 -12.51 -9.75 -7.87
CA THR A 86 -13.65 -8.88 -7.56
C THR A 86 -13.87 -8.73 -6.06
N PHE A 87 -13.60 -9.79 -5.29
CA PHE A 87 -13.66 -9.81 -3.83
C PHE A 87 -12.30 -10.20 -3.27
N PHE A 88 -11.77 -9.42 -2.34
CA PHE A 88 -10.46 -9.65 -1.73
C PHE A 88 -10.38 -9.03 -0.33
N GLN A 89 -9.30 -9.35 0.38
CA GLN A 89 -8.97 -8.74 1.65
C GLN A 89 -7.76 -7.85 1.47
N MET A 90 -7.87 -6.60 1.92
CA MET A 90 -6.78 -5.64 1.92
C MET A 90 -6.24 -5.47 3.33
N LEU A 91 -4.96 -5.79 3.52
CA LEU A 91 -4.25 -5.52 4.75
C LEU A 91 -3.84 -4.05 4.74
N GLY A 92 -4.18 -3.31 5.79
CA GLY A 92 -3.89 -1.88 5.86
C GLY A 92 -3.34 -1.48 7.22
N ASN A 93 -2.27 -0.68 7.21
CA ASN A 93 -1.75 0.03 8.37
C ASN A 93 -1.87 1.53 8.12
N PHE A 94 -2.36 2.25 9.10
CA PHE A 94 -2.74 3.66 8.93
C PHE A 94 -2.11 4.48 10.03
N SER A 95 -1.58 5.65 9.62
CA SER A 95 -1.07 6.69 10.52
C SER A 95 -1.90 7.95 10.34
N ILE A 96 -2.57 8.37 11.39
CA ILE A 96 -3.43 9.55 11.38
C ILE A 96 -2.68 10.69 12.08
N GLY A 97 -1.73 11.31 11.34
CA GLY A 97 -0.89 12.37 11.88
C GLY A 97 0.04 11.92 13.02
N ASP A 98 0.67 10.76 12.87
CA ASP A 98 1.66 10.22 13.80
C ASP A 98 2.99 9.98 13.07
N TYR A 99 3.14 8.89 12.31
CA TYR A 99 4.35 8.63 11.52
C TYR A 99 4.11 8.87 10.02
N PHE A 100 5.19 8.99 9.24
CA PHE A 100 5.14 9.25 7.80
C PHE A 100 6.08 8.34 7.01
N LYS A 101 6.57 8.78 5.85
CA LYS A 101 7.31 7.99 4.86
C LYS A 101 8.41 7.12 5.44
N LYS A 102 9.29 7.70 6.24
CA LYS A 102 10.47 6.97 6.77
C LYS A 102 10.08 5.75 7.58
N GLU A 103 9.13 5.92 8.50
CA GLU A 103 8.70 4.82 9.36
C GLU A 103 7.83 3.82 8.60
N ALA A 104 6.91 4.29 7.72
CA ALA A 104 6.09 3.41 6.91
C ALA A 104 6.94 2.51 6.01
N ILE A 105 7.86 3.09 5.25
CA ILE A 105 8.78 2.38 4.37
C ILE A 105 9.64 1.38 5.16
N THR A 106 10.17 1.83 6.31
CA THR A 106 11.00 0.97 7.17
C THR A 106 10.21 -0.23 7.69
N MET A 107 8.99 -0.01 8.20
CA MET A 107 8.12 -1.07 8.69
C MET A 107 7.70 -2.04 7.58
N ALA A 108 7.32 -1.54 6.41
CA ALA A 108 6.96 -2.37 5.28
C ALA A 108 8.14 -3.25 4.85
N PHE A 109 9.33 -2.68 4.71
CA PHE A 109 10.52 -3.40 4.30
C PHE A 109 10.96 -4.45 5.33
N GLU A 110 10.96 -4.11 6.62
CA GLU A 110 11.29 -5.06 7.68
C GLU A 110 10.31 -6.23 7.71
N LEU A 111 9.01 -5.96 7.67
CA LEU A 111 7.99 -6.99 7.68
C LEU A 111 8.12 -7.95 6.49
N LEU A 112 8.38 -7.41 5.31
CA LEU A 112 8.51 -8.22 4.09
C LEU A 112 9.80 -9.04 4.08
N THR A 113 10.95 -8.46 4.47
CA THR A 113 12.26 -9.06 4.22
C THR A 113 12.85 -9.84 5.39
N SER A 114 12.48 -9.51 6.62
CA SER A 114 13.04 -10.19 7.79
C SER A 114 12.60 -11.66 7.87
N ASP A 115 13.58 -12.55 8.11
CA ASP A 115 13.31 -13.98 8.33
C ASP A 115 12.41 -14.26 9.53
N LYS A 116 12.30 -13.30 10.44
CA LYS A 116 11.37 -13.38 11.56
C LYS A 116 9.92 -13.33 11.11
N TYR A 117 9.63 -12.61 10.01
CA TYR A 117 8.29 -12.38 9.48
C TYR A 117 8.11 -13.12 8.15
N TYR A 118 8.01 -12.44 7.01
CA TYR A 118 7.72 -13.07 5.73
C TYR A 118 8.98 -13.64 5.03
N GLY A 119 10.16 -13.06 5.26
CA GLY A 119 11.43 -13.54 4.74
C GLY A 119 11.50 -13.53 3.21
N ILE A 120 10.95 -12.50 2.58
CA ILE A 120 11.05 -12.33 1.13
C ILE A 120 12.48 -11.90 0.79
N PRO A 121 13.17 -12.57 -0.15
CA PRO A 121 14.49 -12.16 -0.58
C PRO A 121 14.49 -10.73 -1.14
N LYS A 122 15.41 -9.90 -0.67
CA LYS A 122 15.49 -8.48 -1.06
C LYS A 122 15.69 -8.27 -2.55
N ASP A 123 16.47 -9.15 -3.19
CA ASP A 123 16.73 -9.16 -4.63
C ASP A 123 15.50 -9.46 -5.49
N LYS A 124 14.40 -9.86 -4.87
CA LYS A 124 13.11 -10.07 -5.52
C LYS A 124 12.15 -8.89 -5.40
N LEU A 125 12.53 -7.86 -4.66
CA LEU A 125 11.69 -6.70 -4.45
C LEU A 125 12.16 -5.52 -5.31
N TYR A 126 11.18 -4.89 -5.96
CA TYR A 126 11.35 -3.68 -6.73
C TYR A 126 10.39 -2.63 -6.19
N MET A 127 10.83 -1.39 -6.13
CA MET A 127 10.06 -0.27 -5.61
C MET A 127 9.82 0.75 -6.71
N THR A 128 8.65 1.37 -6.68
CA THR A 128 8.38 2.53 -7.51
C THR A 128 8.19 3.76 -6.61
N VAL A 129 8.57 4.92 -7.11
CA VAL A 129 8.45 6.20 -6.40
C VAL A 129 8.11 7.30 -7.38
N TYR A 130 7.39 8.33 -6.94
CA TYR A 130 7.21 9.54 -7.73
C TYR A 130 8.58 10.22 -7.97
N PRO A 131 8.88 10.76 -9.18
CA PRO A 131 10.20 11.26 -9.53
C PRO A 131 10.76 12.31 -8.59
N ASP A 132 9.90 13.20 -8.06
CA ASP A 132 10.28 14.28 -7.15
C ASP A 132 10.24 13.87 -5.68
N ASP A 133 9.78 12.66 -5.35
CA ASP A 133 9.77 12.14 -3.98
C ASP A 133 11.14 11.59 -3.57
N THR A 134 12.06 12.52 -3.36
CA THR A 134 13.43 12.20 -2.93
C THR A 134 13.46 11.55 -1.55
N GLU A 135 12.52 11.90 -0.66
CA GLU A 135 12.45 11.33 0.68
C GLU A 135 12.13 9.83 0.64
N ALA A 136 11.16 9.43 -0.17
CA ALA A 136 10.84 8.00 -0.34
C ALA A 136 12.03 7.26 -0.98
N TYR A 137 12.61 7.81 -2.05
CA TYR A 137 13.79 7.22 -2.71
C TYR A 137 14.94 7.01 -1.73
N ASP A 138 15.36 8.06 -1.01
CA ASP A 138 16.47 8.00 -0.08
C ASP A 138 16.20 7.04 1.09
N THR A 139 14.93 6.95 1.50
CA THR A 139 14.53 6.01 2.55
C THR A 139 14.65 4.57 2.09
N TRP A 140 14.24 4.24 0.86
CA TRP A 140 14.43 2.91 0.28
C TRP A 140 15.91 2.53 0.19
N VAL A 141 16.75 3.42 -0.29
CA VAL A 141 18.20 3.19 -0.30
C VAL A 141 18.75 2.94 1.10
N LYS A 142 18.32 3.75 2.07
CA LYS A 142 18.76 3.65 3.46
C LYS A 142 18.38 2.33 4.13
N VAL A 143 17.21 1.76 3.84
CA VAL A 143 16.78 0.47 4.38
C VAL A 143 17.42 -0.72 3.65
N GLY A 144 18.18 -0.47 2.57
CA GLY A 144 19.02 -1.46 1.88
C GLY A 144 18.43 -2.00 0.59
N VAL A 145 17.59 -1.23 -0.08
CA VAL A 145 17.17 -1.51 -1.46
C VAL A 145 18.26 -1.01 -2.41
N GLU A 146 18.67 -1.86 -3.36
CA GLU A 146 19.61 -1.46 -4.40
C GLU A 146 19.02 -0.36 -5.28
N PRO A 147 19.75 0.73 -5.59
CA PRO A 147 19.24 1.82 -6.44
C PRO A 147 18.67 1.37 -7.79
N SER A 148 19.21 0.29 -8.37
CA SER A 148 18.72 -0.32 -9.61
C SER A 148 17.34 -0.99 -9.49
N HIS A 149 16.87 -1.21 -8.26
CA HIS A 149 15.55 -1.77 -7.96
C HIS A 149 14.52 -0.67 -7.60
N ILE A 150 14.91 0.60 -7.68
CA ILE A 150 14.00 1.73 -7.41
C ILE A 150 13.73 2.45 -8.73
N ILE A 151 12.49 2.42 -9.18
CA ILE A 151 12.03 2.97 -10.44
C ILE A 151 11.23 4.25 -10.18
N LYS A 152 11.56 5.32 -10.90
CA LYS A 152 10.84 6.58 -10.83
C LYS A 152 9.73 6.59 -11.87
N LEU A 153 8.47 6.73 -11.43
CA LEU A 153 7.30 6.74 -12.30
C LEU A 153 6.39 7.93 -11.97
N GLU A 154 5.97 8.64 -13.00
CA GLU A 154 4.99 9.73 -12.86
C GLU A 154 3.64 9.20 -12.33
N GLY A 155 3.30 7.95 -12.63
CA GLY A 155 2.10 7.28 -12.13
C GLY A 155 2.04 7.11 -10.61
N ASN A 156 3.18 7.23 -9.89
CA ASN A 156 3.21 7.21 -8.43
C ASN A 156 2.78 8.54 -7.79
N TYR A 157 1.78 9.19 -8.37
CA TYR A 157 1.11 10.36 -7.80
C TYR A 157 -0.40 10.18 -7.93
N TRP A 158 -1.08 10.09 -6.80
CA TRP A 158 -2.52 9.88 -6.72
C TRP A 158 -3.26 11.18 -6.42
N GLU A 159 -4.48 11.29 -6.93
CA GLU A 159 -5.36 12.42 -6.66
C GLU A 159 -6.83 11.97 -6.64
N ILE A 160 -7.64 12.62 -5.83
CA ILE A 160 -9.09 12.40 -5.78
C ILE A 160 -9.78 13.72 -6.09
N GLY A 161 -9.90 14.06 -7.36
CA GLY A 161 -10.56 15.28 -7.84
C GLY A 161 -10.04 16.53 -7.13
N GLU A 162 -10.95 17.33 -6.53
CA GLU A 162 -10.59 18.48 -5.70
C GLU A 162 -10.18 18.09 -4.26
N GLY A 163 -10.00 16.82 -4.00
CA GLY A 163 -9.69 16.25 -2.68
C GLY A 163 -8.19 16.09 -2.41
N PRO A 164 -7.84 15.21 -1.48
CA PRO A 164 -6.46 14.94 -1.14
C PRO A 164 -5.69 14.33 -2.31
N SER A 165 -4.42 14.64 -2.39
CA SER A 165 -3.49 14.10 -3.38
C SER A 165 -2.09 13.95 -2.77
N GLY A 166 -1.23 13.18 -3.41
CA GLY A 166 0.14 13.02 -2.96
C GLY A 166 0.90 11.93 -3.70
N PRO A 167 2.19 11.78 -3.40
CA PRO A 167 2.95 10.68 -3.94
C PRO A 167 2.56 9.37 -3.26
N ASP A 168 2.86 8.28 -3.94
CA ASP A 168 2.84 6.95 -3.36
C ASP A 168 4.10 6.17 -3.75
N SER A 169 4.30 5.05 -3.11
CA SER A 169 5.43 4.17 -3.37
C SER A 169 4.99 2.72 -3.25
N GLU A 170 5.09 2.02 -4.35
CA GLU A 170 4.66 0.64 -4.47
C GLU A 170 5.82 -0.33 -4.30
N ILE A 171 5.51 -1.54 -3.88
CA ILE A 171 6.45 -2.64 -3.75
C ILE A 171 5.99 -3.78 -4.65
N PHE A 172 6.84 -4.17 -5.59
CA PHE A 172 6.61 -5.27 -6.51
C PHE A 172 7.48 -6.47 -6.17
N TYR A 173 6.92 -7.66 -6.34
CA TYR A 173 7.63 -8.93 -6.25
C TYR A 173 7.95 -9.49 -7.63
N ASP A 174 9.24 -9.73 -7.94
CA ASP A 174 9.66 -10.39 -9.18
C ASP A 174 9.47 -11.90 -9.09
N ARG A 175 8.50 -12.42 -9.83
CA ARG A 175 8.21 -13.86 -9.95
C ARG A 175 9.19 -14.59 -10.86
N GLY A 176 10.09 -13.86 -11.53
CA GLY A 176 11.15 -14.38 -12.38
C GLY A 176 10.84 -14.37 -13.88
N GLU A 177 11.89 -14.60 -14.64
CA GLU A 177 11.91 -14.46 -16.11
C GLU A 177 10.90 -15.34 -16.85
N LYS A 178 10.47 -16.45 -16.27
CA LYS A 178 9.45 -17.33 -16.88
C LYS A 178 8.12 -16.63 -17.15
N TYR A 179 7.84 -15.52 -16.48
CA TYR A 179 6.66 -14.68 -16.66
C TYR A 179 6.90 -13.49 -17.60
N ASP A 180 8.09 -13.38 -18.18
CA ASP A 180 8.48 -12.33 -19.13
C ASP A 180 8.82 -12.94 -20.49
N LYS A 181 7.78 -13.35 -21.22
CA LYS A 181 7.92 -14.00 -22.53
C LYS A 181 8.67 -13.13 -23.56
N LYS A 182 8.58 -11.82 -23.44
CA LYS A 182 9.22 -10.86 -24.34
C LYS A 182 10.63 -10.47 -23.92
N LYS A 183 11.09 -10.94 -22.76
CA LYS A 183 12.42 -10.63 -22.17
C LYS A 183 12.67 -9.12 -22.02
N LEU A 184 11.66 -8.38 -21.62
CA LEU A 184 11.72 -6.93 -21.44
C LEU A 184 12.40 -6.53 -20.12
N GLY A 185 12.45 -7.44 -19.14
CA GLY A 185 13.08 -7.20 -17.86
C GLY A 185 12.44 -6.03 -17.13
N ILE A 186 13.29 -5.14 -16.61
CA ILE A 186 12.88 -3.96 -15.83
C ILE A 186 12.01 -2.97 -16.62
N LYS A 187 12.07 -2.99 -17.95
CA LYS A 187 11.20 -2.14 -18.78
C LYS A 187 9.71 -2.40 -18.54
N LEU A 188 9.35 -3.62 -18.10
CA LEU A 188 7.98 -3.91 -17.73
C LEU A 188 7.45 -2.98 -16.62
N LEU A 189 8.30 -2.57 -15.67
CA LEU A 189 7.95 -1.57 -14.66
C LEU A 189 8.14 -0.15 -15.19
N GLN A 190 9.28 0.13 -15.84
CA GLN A 190 9.63 1.49 -16.30
C GLN A 190 8.62 2.08 -17.29
N GLU A 191 8.00 1.23 -18.09
CA GLU A 191 7.02 1.62 -19.12
C GLU A 191 5.59 1.22 -18.72
N GLU A 192 5.38 0.83 -17.48
CA GLU A 192 4.09 0.42 -16.87
C GLU A 192 3.33 -0.61 -17.75
N ILE A 193 4.10 -1.52 -18.37
CA ILE A 193 3.55 -2.56 -19.25
C ILE A 193 2.85 -3.61 -18.38
N GLU A 194 1.59 -3.92 -18.69
CA GLU A 194 0.85 -4.99 -18.04
C GLU A 194 1.60 -6.33 -18.16
N ASN A 195 1.88 -6.97 -17.02
CA ASN A 195 2.67 -8.18 -16.96
C ASN A 195 2.34 -9.02 -15.73
N ASP A 196 2.74 -10.31 -15.77
CA ASP A 196 2.63 -11.24 -14.64
C ASP A 196 3.98 -11.50 -13.95
N ARG A 197 5.06 -10.83 -14.35
CA ARG A 197 6.38 -10.97 -13.74
C ARG A 197 6.48 -10.19 -12.44
N TYR A 198 6.17 -8.90 -12.51
CA TYR A 198 6.20 -8.01 -11.36
C TYR A 198 4.79 -7.83 -10.82
N ILE A 199 4.55 -8.36 -9.63
CA ILE A 199 3.25 -8.27 -8.97
C ILE A 199 3.36 -7.28 -7.82
N GLU A 200 2.53 -6.24 -7.86
CA GLU A 200 2.36 -5.31 -6.75
C GLU A 200 1.85 -6.07 -5.52
N ILE A 201 2.56 -5.95 -4.42
CA ILE A 201 2.23 -6.61 -3.14
C ILE A 201 1.98 -5.61 -2.02
N TRP A 202 2.33 -4.35 -2.21
CA TRP A 202 2.15 -3.29 -1.22
C TRP A 202 2.16 -1.93 -1.90
N ASN A 203 1.32 -1.01 -1.44
CA ASN A 203 1.37 0.39 -1.81
C ASN A 203 1.41 1.26 -0.55
N ASN A 204 2.43 2.10 -0.41
CA ASN A 204 2.53 3.14 0.60
C ASN A 204 1.97 4.43 0.02
N VAL A 205 0.75 4.78 0.39
CA VAL A 205 0.08 6.00 -0.09
C VAL A 205 0.27 7.12 0.91
N PHE A 206 0.82 8.24 0.47
CA PHE A 206 1.11 9.38 1.31
C PHE A 206 0.18 10.54 0.99
N SER A 207 -0.43 11.13 2.03
CA SER A 207 -1.25 12.32 1.91
C SER A 207 -0.63 13.44 2.73
N PRO A 208 0.22 14.29 2.14
CA PRO A 208 0.92 15.34 2.85
C PRO A 208 0.03 16.55 3.17
N VAL A 209 -1.21 16.63 2.70
CA VAL A 209 -2.00 17.86 2.77
C VAL A 209 -3.42 17.63 3.26
N SER A 210 -3.79 18.43 4.25
CA SER A 210 -5.19 18.73 4.48
C SER A 210 -5.60 19.92 3.62
N TYR A 211 -6.65 19.79 2.83
CA TYR A 211 -7.21 20.91 2.09
C TYR A 211 -7.88 21.95 2.96
N THR A 212 -7.48 23.17 2.68
CA THR A 212 -8.19 24.46 2.78
C THR A 212 -9.20 24.63 3.92
N HIS A 213 -8.87 25.56 4.79
CA HIS A 213 -9.60 26.20 5.88
C HIS A 213 -9.39 25.68 7.29
N LEU A 214 -8.73 24.58 7.51
CA LEU A 214 -8.20 24.24 8.82
C LEU A 214 -6.68 24.32 8.72
N ARG A 215 -6.09 25.23 9.50
CA ARG A 215 -4.63 25.36 9.60
C ARG A 215 -4.01 23.99 9.84
N ALA A 216 -3.07 23.69 8.97
CA ALA A 216 -2.23 22.52 8.92
C ALA A 216 -2.03 21.80 10.25
N HIS A 217 -2.71 20.69 10.42
CA HIS A 217 -2.12 19.52 11.02
C HIS A 217 -1.90 18.57 9.86
N GLU A 218 -0.64 18.35 9.52
CA GLU A 218 -0.22 17.40 8.51
C GLU A 218 -0.86 16.04 8.81
N THR A 219 -1.85 15.67 8.04
CA THR A 219 -2.52 14.40 8.15
C THR A 219 -1.91 13.49 7.09
N GLU A 220 -1.13 12.55 7.54
CA GLU A 220 -0.36 11.68 6.68
C GLU A 220 -1.06 10.34 6.56
N LEU A 221 -1.36 9.93 5.34
CA LEU A 221 -2.06 8.72 4.99
C LEU A 221 -1.05 7.64 4.59
N HIS A 222 -1.11 6.49 5.26
CA HIS A 222 -0.50 5.26 4.79
C HIS A 222 -1.59 4.22 4.57
N LEU A 223 -1.72 3.73 3.36
CA LEU A 223 -2.51 2.56 3.03
C LEU A 223 -1.66 1.33 3.00
#